data_96d6d22409ce7cfc923969117e243d00
#
_entry.id   96d6d22409ce7cfc923969117e243d00
#
_cell.length_a   1.000
_cell.length_b   1.000
_cell.length_c   1.000
_cell.angle_alpha   90.00
_cell.angle_beta   90.00
_cell.angle_gamma   90.00
#
_symmetry.space_group_name_H-M   'P 1'
#
loop_
_entity.id
_entity.type
_entity.pdbx_description
1 polymer ?
#
loop_
_entity_poly.entity_id
_entity_poly.type
_entity_poly.pdbx_seq_one_letter_code
_entity_poly.pdbx_strand_id
1 'polypeptide(L)'
;ESDANGALSVRIDRNRKMPATVLVRALGFSSNEDILELFAHDVHIEKTLEKDPSRTTEEALIEIYKKLRPGEPATVDSGTTLLHNFFYDPHRYDLAKVGRYKLGKKLGWKHRLEGHVIQDPIVNPETGEIVIEGNSRIDSDAIKRIEESGVFAGEGPVVITLLKDEGTPVKIICNNSNLDDNFRTLTREDIIAFIDYSLNMMQGFGEADDIDHLGNRRVRTVGEL
;
A
#
# COMPACT_ATOMS: atom_id res chain seq x y z
N GLU A 1 11.53 -6.50 -1.83
CA GLU A 1 12.99 -6.56 -1.85
C GLU A 1 13.55 -5.51 -2.82
N SER A 2 14.56 -4.76 -2.41
CA SER A 2 15.34 -3.90 -3.32
C SER A 2 16.58 -4.64 -3.81
N ASP A 3 16.99 -4.37 -5.04
CA ASP A 3 18.26 -4.85 -5.58
C ASP A 3 19.41 -3.85 -5.32
N ALA A 4 20.63 -4.21 -5.71
CA ALA A 4 21.80 -3.36 -5.56
C ALA A 4 21.70 -2.00 -6.29
N ASN A 5 20.86 -1.91 -7.31
CA ASN A 5 20.59 -0.68 -8.08
C ASN A 5 19.42 0.12 -7.49
N GLY A 6 18.75 -0.38 -6.46
CA GLY A 6 17.60 0.23 -5.83
C GLY A 6 16.25 -0.05 -6.49
N ALA A 7 16.19 -0.89 -7.52
CA ALA A 7 14.90 -1.29 -8.09
C ALA A 7 14.16 -2.25 -7.15
N LEU A 8 12.84 -2.08 -7.03
CA LEU A 8 11.98 -2.87 -6.17
C LEU A 8 11.46 -4.12 -6.86
N SER A 9 11.51 -5.23 -6.15
CA SER A 9 10.96 -6.50 -6.60
C SER A 9 9.94 -7.04 -5.61
N VAL A 10 8.89 -7.64 -6.12
CA VAL A 10 7.88 -8.36 -5.35
C VAL A 10 7.93 -9.85 -5.64
N ARG A 11 7.62 -10.66 -4.63
CA ARG A 11 7.34 -12.09 -4.76
C ARG A 11 5.93 -12.36 -4.30
N ILE A 12 5.17 -13.05 -5.11
CA ILE A 12 3.84 -13.53 -4.75
C ILE A 12 3.95 -15.05 -4.54
N ASP A 13 3.50 -15.52 -3.36
CA ASP A 13 3.50 -16.94 -3.00
C ASP A 13 4.86 -17.64 -3.20
N ARG A 14 5.96 -17.00 -2.76
CA ARG A 14 7.34 -17.51 -2.86
C ARG A 14 7.84 -17.78 -4.28
N ASN A 15 7.12 -17.33 -5.29
CA ASN A 15 7.51 -17.45 -6.68
C ASN A 15 8.68 -16.53 -7.08
N ARG A 16 9.04 -16.56 -8.35
CA ARG A 16 10.14 -15.74 -8.89
C ARG A 16 9.86 -14.26 -8.69
N LYS A 17 10.92 -13.51 -8.49
CA LYS A 17 10.86 -12.04 -8.38
C LYS A 17 10.30 -11.42 -9.66
N MET A 18 9.50 -10.40 -9.51
CA MET A 18 9.07 -9.51 -10.59
C MET A 18 9.18 -8.06 -10.14
N PRO A 19 9.31 -7.08 -11.06
CA PRO A 19 9.28 -5.66 -10.69
C PRO A 19 8.00 -5.33 -9.93
N ALA A 20 8.10 -4.52 -8.87
CA ALA A 20 6.94 -4.15 -8.06
C ALA A 20 5.91 -3.34 -8.87
N THR A 21 6.36 -2.59 -9.87
CA THR A 21 5.50 -1.81 -10.77
C THR A 21 4.58 -2.67 -11.63
N VAL A 22 4.97 -3.90 -11.96
CA VAL A 22 4.07 -4.86 -12.63
C VAL A 22 2.85 -5.15 -11.77
N LEU A 23 3.04 -5.33 -10.46
CA LEU A 23 1.92 -5.53 -9.54
C LEU A 23 1.06 -4.25 -9.43
N VAL A 24 1.68 -3.07 -9.26
CA VAL A 24 0.97 -1.79 -9.18
C VAL A 24 0.13 -1.55 -10.44
N ARG A 25 0.70 -1.84 -11.62
CA ARG A 25 0.01 -1.73 -12.90
C ARG A 25 -1.18 -2.69 -13.00
N ALA A 26 -1.01 -3.92 -12.56
CA ALA A 26 -2.11 -4.90 -12.50
C ALA A 26 -3.24 -4.52 -11.54
N LEU A 27 -2.95 -3.66 -10.55
CA LEU A 27 -3.96 -3.10 -9.64
C LEU A 27 -4.74 -1.91 -10.23
N GLY A 28 -4.46 -1.52 -11.49
CA GLY A 28 -5.22 -0.51 -12.22
C GLY A 28 -4.51 0.83 -12.45
N PHE A 29 -3.24 0.98 -12.07
CA PHE A 29 -2.41 2.15 -12.43
C PHE A 29 -1.69 1.85 -13.74
N SER A 30 -2.37 2.10 -14.87
CA SER A 30 -1.96 1.57 -16.17
C SER A 30 -0.73 2.25 -16.75
N SER A 31 -0.62 3.57 -16.66
CA SER A 31 0.49 4.31 -17.25
C SER A 31 1.71 4.42 -16.32
N ASN A 32 2.87 4.70 -16.90
CA ASN A 32 4.06 5.00 -16.10
C ASN A 32 3.87 6.31 -15.32
N GLU A 33 3.19 7.26 -15.92
CA GLU A 33 2.87 8.57 -15.34
C GLU A 33 2.01 8.42 -14.10
N ASP A 34 0.94 7.61 -14.16
CA ASP A 34 0.07 7.33 -13.00
C ASP A 34 0.86 6.73 -11.84
N ILE A 35 1.78 5.79 -12.14
CA ILE A 35 2.62 5.15 -11.13
C ILE A 35 3.62 6.16 -10.53
N LEU A 36 4.25 6.99 -11.35
CA LEU A 36 5.20 8.01 -10.88
C LEU A 36 4.51 9.07 -10.03
N GLU A 37 3.35 9.56 -10.45
CA GLU A 37 2.56 10.52 -9.69
C GLU A 37 2.10 9.93 -8.35
N LEU A 38 1.64 8.66 -8.35
CA LEU A 38 1.22 7.97 -7.14
C LEU A 38 2.34 7.95 -6.09
N PHE A 39 3.56 7.60 -6.47
CA PHE A 39 4.71 7.50 -5.57
C PHE A 39 5.62 8.74 -5.58
N ALA A 40 5.12 9.91 -5.99
CA ALA A 40 5.84 11.19 -5.97
C ALA A 40 7.21 11.16 -6.69
N HIS A 41 7.28 10.49 -7.82
CA HIS A 41 8.52 10.35 -8.62
C HIS A 41 9.70 9.80 -7.79
N ASP A 42 9.42 8.81 -6.92
CA ASP A 42 10.46 8.16 -6.14
C ASP A 42 11.48 7.46 -7.05
N VAL A 43 12.76 7.69 -6.79
CA VAL A 43 13.87 7.18 -7.61
C VAL A 43 13.90 5.65 -7.70
N HIS A 44 13.43 4.93 -6.68
CA HIS A 44 13.36 3.48 -6.69
C HIS A 44 12.24 2.98 -7.60
N ILE A 45 11.14 3.72 -7.69
CA ILE A 45 10.03 3.43 -8.62
C ILE A 45 10.48 3.69 -10.06
N GLU A 46 11.17 4.80 -10.34
CA GLU A 46 11.74 5.08 -11.67
C GLU A 46 12.65 3.94 -12.15
N LYS A 47 13.59 3.53 -11.32
CA LYS A 47 14.49 2.40 -11.62
C LYS A 47 13.75 1.06 -11.76
N THR A 48 12.62 0.91 -11.09
CA THR A 48 11.80 -0.29 -11.19
C THR A 48 11.03 -0.32 -12.50
N LEU A 49 10.52 0.84 -12.95
CA LEU A 49 9.84 0.99 -14.23
C LEU A 49 10.77 0.71 -15.43
N GLU A 50 12.08 0.99 -15.33
CA GLU A 50 13.06 0.62 -16.35
C GLU A 50 13.14 -0.89 -16.57
N LYS A 51 12.86 -1.69 -15.52
CA LYS A 51 12.86 -3.16 -15.53
C LYS A 51 11.50 -3.78 -15.78
N ASP A 52 10.45 -2.96 -15.84
CA ASP A 52 9.08 -3.42 -16.04
C ASP A 52 8.84 -3.77 -17.52
N PRO A 53 8.56 -5.04 -17.85
CA PRO A 53 8.30 -5.44 -19.22
C PRO A 53 6.91 -5.06 -19.71
N SER A 54 6.00 -4.69 -18.81
CA SER A 54 4.59 -4.37 -19.12
C SER A 54 4.38 -2.88 -19.35
N ARG A 55 3.37 -2.52 -20.17
CA ARG A 55 3.01 -1.14 -20.46
C ARG A 55 1.56 -0.83 -20.13
N THR A 56 0.72 -1.86 -20.05
CA THR A 56 -0.69 -1.75 -19.72
C THR A 56 -1.07 -2.71 -18.60
N THR A 57 -2.25 -2.50 -18.02
CA THR A 57 -2.80 -3.38 -16.98
C THR A 57 -2.96 -4.81 -17.48
N GLU A 58 -3.38 -4.99 -18.74
CA GLU A 58 -3.57 -6.29 -19.35
C GLU A 58 -2.23 -7.05 -19.51
N GLU A 59 -1.19 -6.35 -19.96
CA GLU A 59 0.15 -6.92 -20.08
C GLU A 59 0.72 -7.32 -18.71
N ALA A 60 0.49 -6.48 -17.70
CA ALA A 60 0.92 -6.76 -16.34
C ALA A 60 0.23 -8.00 -15.75
N LEU A 61 -1.08 -8.17 -15.97
CA LEU A 61 -1.83 -9.36 -15.56
C LEU A 61 -1.30 -10.63 -16.24
N ILE A 62 -1.01 -10.55 -17.54
CA ILE A 62 -0.42 -11.66 -18.30
C ILE A 62 0.97 -12.00 -17.77
N GLU A 63 1.79 -10.99 -17.47
CA GLU A 63 3.15 -11.20 -16.94
C GLU A 63 3.11 -11.83 -15.55
N ILE A 64 2.22 -11.40 -14.67
CA ILE A 64 2.01 -12.02 -13.35
C ILE A 64 1.60 -13.49 -13.53
N TYR A 65 0.63 -13.76 -14.41
CA TYR A 65 0.18 -15.14 -14.66
C TYR A 65 1.32 -16.04 -15.13
N LYS A 66 2.12 -15.61 -16.11
CA LYS A 66 3.29 -16.36 -16.59
C LYS A 66 4.30 -16.67 -15.48
N LYS A 67 4.50 -15.73 -14.55
CA LYS A 67 5.41 -15.93 -13.41
C LYS A 67 4.88 -16.93 -12.39
N LEU A 68 3.56 -16.90 -12.12
CA LEU A 68 2.92 -17.75 -11.13
C LEU A 68 2.56 -19.13 -11.65
N ARG A 69 2.28 -19.25 -12.95
CA ARG A 69 1.86 -20.48 -13.66
C ARG A 69 2.68 -20.72 -14.93
N PRO A 70 3.98 -21.00 -14.79
CA PRO A 70 4.83 -21.23 -15.95
C PRO A 70 4.37 -22.45 -16.75
N GLY A 71 4.29 -22.29 -18.06
CA GLY A 71 3.87 -23.36 -18.97
C GLY A 71 2.37 -23.41 -19.29
N GLU A 72 1.55 -22.62 -18.63
CA GLU A 72 0.14 -22.50 -18.95
C GLU A 72 -0.12 -21.30 -19.90
N PRO A 73 -1.14 -21.37 -20.78
CA PRO A 73 -1.50 -20.24 -21.63
C PRO A 73 -2.01 -19.07 -20.77
N ALA A 74 -1.36 -17.92 -20.88
CA ALA A 74 -1.69 -16.72 -20.14
C ALA A 74 -2.68 -15.86 -20.93
N THR A 75 -3.82 -15.56 -20.31
CA THR A 75 -4.83 -14.61 -20.80
C THR A 75 -5.10 -13.54 -19.74
N VAL A 76 -5.69 -12.42 -20.12
CA VAL A 76 -6.10 -11.36 -19.20
C VAL A 76 -7.07 -11.91 -18.15
N ASP A 77 -8.07 -12.67 -18.56
CA ASP A 77 -9.08 -13.26 -17.67
C ASP A 77 -8.46 -14.22 -16.66
N SER A 78 -7.51 -15.06 -17.10
CA SER A 78 -6.80 -15.98 -16.21
C SER A 78 -5.92 -15.23 -15.22
N GLY A 79 -5.26 -14.15 -15.66
CA GLY A 79 -4.46 -13.26 -14.80
C GLY A 79 -5.31 -12.55 -13.76
N THR A 80 -6.42 -11.98 -14.17
CA THR A 80 -7.38 -11.30 -13.29
C THR A 80 -7.94 -12.25 -12.23
N THR A 81 -8.40 -13.44 -12.66
CA THR A 81 -8.92 -14.47 -11.75
C THR A 81 -7.86 -14.93 -10.77
N LEU A 82 -6.63 -15.13 -11.22
CA LEU A 82 -5.52 -15.54 -10.37
C LEU A 82 -5.21 -14.48 -9.30
N LEU A 83 -5.09 -13.21 -9.71
CA LEU A 83 -4.83 -12.10 -8.80
C LEU A 83 -5.95 -11.94 -7.76
N HIS A 84 -7.20 -12.01 -8.22
CA HIS A 84 -8.37 -11.98 -7.34
C HIS A 84 -8.32 -13.10 -6.29
N ASN A 85 -8.05 -14.32 -6.72
CA ASN A 85 -7.97 -15.47 -5.82
C ASN A 85 -6.84 -15.36 -4.79
N PHE A 86 -5.73 -14.68 -5.13
CA PHE A 86 -4.63 -14.50 -4.20
C PHE A 86 -4.89 -13.45 -3.13
N PHE A 87 -5.57 -12.36 -3.47
CA PHE A 87 -5.66 -11.21 -2.56
C PHE A 87 -7.07 -10.95 -2.04
N TYR A 88 -8.11 -11.29 -2.81
CA TYR A 88 -9.47 -10.83 -2.55
C TYR A 88 -10.47 -11.95 -2.27
N ASP A 89 -10.09 -13.22 -2.43
CA ASP A 89 -10.97 -14.35 -2.12
C ASP A 89 -10.76 -14.80 -0.66
N PRO A 90 -11.74 -14.60 0.24
CA PRO A 90 -11.63 -14.97 1.66
C PRO A 90 -11.53 -16.48 1.89
N HIS A 91 -11.96 -17.31 0.93
CA HIS A 91 -11.81 -18.77 1.01
C HIS A 91 -10.39 -19.25 0.76
N ARG A 92 -9.58 -18.44 0.07
CA ARG A 92 -8.19 -18.76 -0.29
C ARG A 92 -7.17 -18.02 0.55
N TYR A 93 -7.50 -16.80 0.95
CA TYR A 93 -6.61 -15.97 1.75
C TYR A 93 -7.39 -15.20 2.80
N ASP A 94 -7.18 -15.53 4.05
CA ASP A 94 -7.81 -14.89 5.19
C ASP A 94 -6.74 -14.28 6.09
N LEU A 95 -6.77 -12.96 6.23
CA LEU A 95 -5.90 -12.22 7.16
C LEU A 95 -6.22 -12.52 8.62
N ALA A 96 -7.42 -13.03 8.90
CA ALA A 96 -8.02 -13.07 10.22
C ALA A 96 -8.09 -11.66 10.88
N LYS A 97 -8.76 -11.54 12.03
CA LYS A 97 -8.87 -10.27 12.76
C LYS A 97 -7.50 -9.71 13.16
N VAL A 98 -6.59 -10.57 13.57
CA VAL A 98 -5.23 -10.17 13.99
C VAL A 98 -4.43 -9.60 12.83
N GLY A 99 -4.50 -10.20 11.65
CA GLY A 99 -3.83 -9.69 10.45
C GLY A 99 -4.39 -8.33 10.02
N ARG A 100 -5.72 -8.18 10.00
CA ARG A 100 -6.38 -6.91 9.68
C ARG A 100 -6.00 -5.82 10.68
N TYR A 101 -6.06 -6.11 11.98
CA TYR A 101 -5.64 -5.18 13.02
C TYR A 101 -4.19 -4.72 12.84
N LYS A 102 -3.26 -5.65 12.57
CA LYS A 102 -1.84 -5.30 12.36
C LYS A 102 -1.63 -4.45 11.11
N LEU A 103 -2.29 -4.77 10.01
CA LEU A 103 -2.22 -3.95 8.80
C LEU A 103 -2.80 -2.55 9.06
N GLY A 104 -3.96 -2.45 9.71
CA GLY A 104 -4.55 -1.16 10.08
C GLY A 104 -3.64 -0.35 10.99
N LYS A 105 -3.02 -0.97 11.99
CA LYS A 105 -2.07 -0.29 12.89
C LYS A 105 -0.82 0.21 12.15
N LYS A 106 -0.33 -0.52 11.14
CA LYS A 106 0.89 -0.15 10.43
C LYS A 106 0.63 0.79 9.25
N LEU A 107 -0.42 0.54 8.48
CA LEU A 107 -0.69 1.23 7.22
C LEU A 107 -1.85 2.22 7.31
N GLY A 108 -2.65 2.16 8.38
CA GLY A 108 -3.82 3.03 8.56
C GLY A 108 -3.41 4.48 8.80
N TRP A 109 -4.14 5.41 8.19
CA TRP A 109 -3.85 6.83 8.25
C TRP A 109 -3.77 7.36 9.70
N LYS A 110 -4.61 6.89 10.63
CA LYS A 110 -4.60 7.33 12.03
C LYS A 110 -3.22 7.21 12.67
N HIS A 111 -2.62 6.03 12.56
CA HIS A 111 -1.33 5.75 13.17
C HIS A 111 -0.15 6.37 12.41
N ARG A 112 -0.31 6.57 11.10
CA ARG A 112 0.75 7.19 10.29
C ARG A 112 0.79 8.71 10.38
N LEU A 113 -0.31 9.35 10.74
CA LEU A 113 -0.40 10.80 10.91
C LEU A 113 -0.11 11.26 12.33
N GLU A 114 -0.51 10.47 13.34
CA GLU A 114 -0.42 10.86 14.75
C GLU A 114 1.04 11.21 15.13
N GLY A 115 1.20 12.38 15.73
CA GLY A 115 2.51 12.89 16.17
C GLY A 115 3.33 13.58 15.08
N HIS A 116 2.93 13.53 13.80
CA HIS A 116 3.63 14.17 12.69
C HIS A 116 3.02 15.53 12.34
N VAL A 117 3.77 16.33 11.58
CA VAL A 117 3.33 17.61 11.03
C VAL A 117 2.93 17.40 9.58
N ILE A 118 1.73 17.83 9.19
CA ILE A 118 1.30 17.83 7.79
C ILE A 118 1.77 19.09 7.09
N GLN A 119 2.12 18.98 5.80
CA GLN A 119 2.49 20.16 5.00
C GLN A 119 1.24 20.92 4.55
N ASP A 120 0.32 20.23 3.91
CA ASP A 120 -0.86 20.82 3.28
C ASP A 120 -2.09 20.70 4.20
N PRO A 121 -3.06 21.61 4.10
CA PRO A 121 -4.28 21.51 4.87
C PRO A 121 -5.11 20.30 4.44
N ILE A 122 -5.77 19.65 5.39
CA ILE A 122 -6.77 18.63 5.10
C ILE A 122 -8.11 19.33 4.91
N VAL A 123 -8.64 19.25 3.68
CA VAL A 123 -9.88 19.91 3.28
C VAL A 123 -10.93 18.85 2.97
N ASN A 124 -12.15 19.05 3.48
CA ASN A 124 -13.26 18.19 3.10
C ASN A 124 -13.67 18.47 1.64
N PRO A 125 -13.59 17.50 0.73
CA PRO A 125 -13.84 17.73 -0.68
C PRO A 125 -15.31 18.06 -1.01
N GLU A 126 -16.26 17.69 -0.14
CA GLU A 126 -17.68 17.94 -0.34
C GLU A 126 -18.09 19.33 0.12
N THR A 127 -17.56 19.80 1.25
CA THR A 127 -17.95 21.08 1.87
C THR A 127 -16.97 22.20 1.58
N GLY A 128 -15.73 21.88 1.20
CA GLY A 128 -14.63 22.85 1.08
C GLY A 128 -14.10 23.36 2.43
N GLU A 129 -14.55 22.80 3.54
CA GLU A 129 -14.14 23.19 4.88
C GLU A 129 -12.73 22.65 5.19
N ILE A 130 -11.89 23.50 5.80
CA ILE A 130 -10.57 23.08 6.28
C ILE A 130 -10.78 22.35 7.62
N VAL A 131 -10.54 21.04 7.62
CA VAL A 131 -10.63 20.18 8.80
C VAL A 131 -9.38 20.36 9.67
N ILE A 132 -8.20 20.42 9.05
CA ILE A 132 -6.92 20.63 9.71
C ILE A 132 -6.12 21.62 8.88
N GLU A 133 -5.57 22.64 9.53
CA GLU A 133 -4.68 23.63 8.90
C GLU A 133 -3.35 23.02 8.48
N GLY A 134 -2.78 23.51 7.37
CA GLY A 134 -1.44 23.14 6.94
C GLY A 134 -0.37 23.54 7.98
N ASN A 135 0.76 22.87 7.93
CA ASN A 135 1.87 23.03 8.89
C ASN A 135 1.47 22.80 10.36
N SER A 136 0.40 22.04 10.59
CA SER A 136 -0.09 21.68 11.92
C SER A 136 0.37 20.30 12.33
N ARG A 137 0.65 20.13 13.63
CA ARG A 137 0.92 18.81 14.22
C ARG A 137 -0.39 18.07 14.44
N ILE A 138 -0.42 16.82 14.03
CA ILE A 138 -1.57 15.94 14.22
C ILE A 138 -1.50 15.31 15.61
N ASP A 139 -2.36 15.73 16.50
CA ASP A 139 -2.57 15.14 17.81
C ASP A 139 -3.83 14.25 17.81
N SER A 140 -4.12 13.63 18.94
CA SER A 140 -5.28 12.74 19.09
C SER A 140 -6.63 13.46 18.85
N ASP A 141 -6.71 14.78 19.10
CA ASP A 141 -7.94 15.55 18.85
C ASP A 141 -8.07 15.90 17.36
N ALA A 142 -6.95 16.15 16.67
CA ALA A 142 -6.92 16.29 15.22
C ALA A 142 -7.36 14.99 14.52
N ILE A 143 -6.92 13.82 15.01
CA ILE A 143 -7.35 12.51 14.50
C ILE A 143 -8.88 12.36 14.61
N LYS A 144 -9.46 12.72 15.75
CA LYS A 144 -10.93 12.68 15.95
C LYS A 144 -11.67 13.58 14.96
N ARG A 145 -11.20 14.83 14.79
CA ARG A 145 -11.79 15.78 13.82
C ARG A 145 -11.75 15.25 12.39
N ILE A 146 -10.63 14.65 11.99
CA ILE A 146 -10.50 14.02 10.67
C ILE A 146 -11.52 12.86 10.54
N GLU A 147 -11.66 12.03 11.56
CA GLU A 147 -12.59 10.91 11.56
C GLU A 147 -14.05 11.36 11.48
N GLU A 148 -14.42 12.34 12.31
CA GLU A 148 -15.78 12.91 12.34
C GLU A 148 -16.16 13.63 11.04
N SER A 149 -15.18 14.25 10.37
CA SER A 149 -15.39 14.91 9.07
C SER A 149 -15.65 13.93 7.92
N GLY A 150 -15.25 12.64 8.08
CA GLY A 150 -15.37 11.64 7.04
C GLY A 150 -14.49 11.87 5.80
N VAL A 151 -13.55 12.81 5.83
CA VAL A 151 -12.73 13.21 4.67
C VAL A 151 -11.96 12.04 4.06
N PHE A 152 -11.62 11.03 4.85
CA PHE A 152 -10.93 9.82 4.41
C PHE A 152 -11.85 8.58 4.34
N ALA A 153 -13.16 8.77 4.36
CA ALA A 153 -14.13 7.66 4.28
C ALA A 153 -14.36 7.16 2.83
N GLY A 154 -13.86 7.87 1.82
CA GLY A 154 -14.02 7.52 0.41
C GLY A 154 -13.22 6.28 -0.02
N GLU A 155 -13.46 5.83 -1.26
CA GLU A 155 -12.66 4.80 -1.90
C GLU A 155 -11.32 5.37 -2.37
N GLY A 156 -10.27 4.57 -2.27
CA GLY A 156 -8.93 4.90 -2.74
C GLY A 156 -7.92 5.13 -1.61
N PRO A 157 -6.64 5.25 -1.98
CA PRO A 157 -5.58 5.48 -1.00
C PRO A 157 -5.66 6.89 -0.43
N VAL A 158 -5.41 7.02 0.87
CA VAL A 158 -5.24 8.33 1.53
C VAL A 158 -3.80 8.80 1.30
N VAL A 159 -3.65 9.91 0.59
CA VAL A 159 -2.34 10.48 0.25
C VAL A 159 -2.14 11.79 0.99
N ILE A 160 -1.05 11.90 1.76
CA ILE A 160 -0.76 13.07 2.58
C ILE A 160 0.74 13.37 2.52
N THR A 161 1.09 14.66 2.55
CA THR A 161 2.47 15.08 2.68
C THR A 161 2.77 15.46 4.14
N LEU A 162 3.70 14.75 4.75
CA LEU A 162 4.22 15.04 6.07
C LEU A 162 5.52 15.84 5.98
N LEU A 163 5.80 16.63 7.00
CA LEU A 163 7.09 17.27 7.20
C LEU A 163 7.92 16.42 8.17
N LYS A 164 9.05 15.92 7.68
CA LYS A 164 10.07 15.26 8.50
C LYS A 164 10.85 16.32 9.31
N ASP A 165 11.65 15.87 10.28
CA ASP A 165 12.61 16.71 10.99
C ASP A 165 13.39 17.58 9.98
N GLU A 166 13.54 18.88 10.26
CA GLU A 166 14.11 19.88 9.34
C GLU A 166 13.21 20.37 8.19
N GLY A 167 11.90 20.00 8.18
CA GLY A 167 10.94 20.51 7.20
C GLY A 167 11.00 19.84 5.82
N THR A 168 11.66 18.70 5.69
CA THR A 168 11.68 17.94 4.44
C THR A 168 10.33 17.27 4.20
N PRO A 169 9.67 17.53 3.04
CA PRO A 169 8.39 16.90 2.74
C PRO A 169 8.56 15.42 2.40
N VAL A 170 7.71 14.58 2.98
CA VAL A 170 7.60 13.16 2.67
C VAL A 170 6.16 12.84 2.33
N LYS A 171 5.91 12.39 1.11
CA LYS A 171 4.60 11.90 0.70
C LYS A 171 4.39 10.51 1.29
N ILE A 172 3.26 10.30 1.93
CA ILE A 172 2.85 9.02 2.48
C ILE A 172 1.53 8.59 1.88
N ILE A 173 1.41 7.30 1.63
CA ILE A 173 0.18 6.66 1.19
C ILE A 173 -0.30 5.73 2.30
N CYS A 174 -1.53 5.92 2.75
CA CYS A 174 -2.13 5.15 3.82
C CYS A 174 -3.34 4.38 3.30
N ASN A 175 -3.68 3.28 3.98
CA ASN A 175 -4.96 2.65 3.77
C ASN A 175 -6.06 3.37 4.56
N ASN A 176 -7.31 3.12 4.16
CA ASN A 176 -8.46 3.61 4.92
C ASN A 176 -8.60 2.80 6.22
N SER A 177 -8.53 3.48 7.37
CA SER A 177 -8.66 2.85 8.68
C SER A 177 -10.11 2.52 9.08
N ASN A 178 -11.10 2.92 8.25
CA ASN A 178 -12.53 2.65 8.52
C ASN A 178 -12.98 1.25 8.06
N LEU A 179 -12.05 0.39 7.63
CA LEU A 179 -12.37 -0.99 7.33
C LEU A 179 -12.86 -1.69 8.60
N ASP A 180 -14.00 -2.38 8.49
CA ASP A 180 -14.52 -3.22 9.55
C ASP A 180 -13.46 -4.25 9.99
N ASP A 181 -13.28 -4.45 11.29
CA ASP A 181 -12.40 -5.48 11.86
C ASP A 181 -12.72 -6.90 11.36
N ASN A 182 -13.91 -7.12 10.82
CA ASN A 182 -14.32 -8.37 10.18
C ASN A 182 -13.87 -8.48 8.72
N PHE A 183 -13.35 -7.39 8.12
CA PHE A 183 -12.85 -7.43 6.76
C PHE A 183 -11.55 -8.23 6.67
N ARG A 184 -11.60 -9.40 6.04
CA ARG A 184 -10.55 -10.42 6.14
C ARG A 184 -9.62 -10.52 4.94
N THR A 185 -9.93 -9.86 3.85
CA THR A 185 -9.11 -9.87 2.63
C THR A 185 -8.22 -8.63 2.56
N LEU A 186 -7.19 -8.67 1.73
CA LEU A 186 -6.45 -7.47 1.36
C LEU A 186 -7.33 -6.55 0.49
N THR A 187 -6.99 -5.27 0.47
CA THR A 187 -7.50 -4.32 -0.52
C THR A 187 -6.37 -3.87 -1.44
N ARG A 188 -6.73 -3.23 -2.54
CA ARG A 188 -5.77 -2.58 -3.44
C ARG A 188 -4.95 -1.53 -2.69
N GLU A 189 -5.60 -0.78 -1.84
CA GLU A 189 -5.03 0.29 -1.02
C GLU A 189 -4.02 -0.26 -0.01
N ASP A 190 -4.30 -1.41 0.61
CA ASP A 190 -3.34 -2.09 1.50
C ASP A 190 -2.03 -2.40 0.78
N ILE A 191 -2.09 -2.90 -0.45
CA ILE A 191 -0.91 -3.28 -1.23
C ILE A 191 -0.10 -2.03 -1.59
N ILE A 192 -0.76 -0.98 -2.05
CA ILE A 192 -0.13 0.30 -2.41
C ILE A 192 0.51 0.95 -1.18
N ALA A 193 -0.24 1.04 -0.07
CA ALA A 193 0.26 1.59 1.18
C ALA A 193 1.46 0.80 1.73
N PHE A 194 1.49 -0.52 1.52
CA PHE A 194 2.62 -1.35 1.92
C PHE A 194 3.88 -1.08 1.07
N ILE A 195 3.73 -0.88 -0.24
CA ILE A 195 4.84 -0.51 -1.13
C ILE A 195 5.38 0.86 -0.71
N ASP A 196 4.51 1.84 -0.52
CA ASP A 196 4.88 3.19 -0.06
C ASP A 196 5.58 3.14 1.31
N TYR A 197 5.04 2.39 2.26
CA TYR A 197 5.68 2.22 3.57
C TYR A 197 7.10 1.67 3.45
N SER A 198 7.30 0.71 2.52
CA SER A 198 8.63 0.16 2.27
C SER A 198 9.59 1.18 1.66
N LEU A 199 9.11 2.06 0.76
CA LEU A 199 9.89 3.18 0.21
C LEU A 199 10.25 4.19 1.31
N ASN A 200 9.27 4.57 2.12
CA ASN A 200 9.48 5.51 3.22
C ASN A 200 10.49 4.98 4.25
N MET A 201 10.48 3.66 4.55
CA MET A 201 11.50 3.04 5.39
C MET A 201 12.91 3.15 4.80
N MET A 202 13.05 2.99 3.48
CA MET A 202 14.36 3.16 2.80
C MET A 202 14.86 4.61 2.90
N GLN A 203 13.96 5.57 3.01
CA GLN A 203 14.25 6.99 3.24
C GLN A 203 14.41 7.34 4.73
N GLY A 204 14.41 6.35 5.61
CA GLY A 204 14.54 6.53 7.06
C GLY A 204 13.28 7.09 7.73
N PHE A 205 12.09 6.90 7.11
CA PHE A 205 10.81 7.27 7.66
C PHE A 205 9.95 6.02 7.87
N GLY A 206 9.80 5.59 9.11
CA GLY A 206 9.10 4.39 9.53
C GLY A 206 9.99 3.41 10.26
N GLU A 207 9.40 2.39 10.85
CA GLU A 207 10.09 1.39 11.65
C GLU A 207 9.89 -0.02 11.05
N ALA A 208 10.98 -0.79 11.00
CA ALA A 208 10.90 -2.19 10.66
C ALA A 208 10.30 -2.98 11.83
N ASP A 209 9.48 -3.98 11.52
CA ASP A 209 8.98 -4.88 12.56
C ASP A 209 10.10 -5.79 13.05
N ASP A 210 10.14 -6.01 14.36
CA ASP A 210 10.93 -7.08 14.95
C ASP A 210 10.28 -8.42 14.58
N ILE A 211 10.94 -9.19 13.71
CA ILE A 211 10.45 -10.49 13.23
C ILE A 211 10.45 -11.56 14.34
N ASP A 212 11.23 -11.38 15.39
CA ASP A 212 11.32 -12.32 16.52
C ASP A 212 10.24 -12.06 17.58
N HIS A 213 9.59 -10.87 17.54
CA HIS A 213 8.49 -10.59 18.44
C HIS A 213 7.29 -11.48 18.14
N LEU A 214 6.79 -12.21 19.17
CA LEU A 214 5.66 -13.15 19.03
C LEU A 214 4.44 -12.51 18.37
N GLY A 215 4.16 -11.24 18.66
CA GLY A 215 3.09 -10.47 18.02
C GLY A 215 3.24 -10.31 16.51
N ASN A 216 4.44 -10.42 15.95
CA ASN A 216 4.72 -10.27 14.52
C ASN A 216 4.78 -11.62 13.80
N ARG A 217 4.90 -12.73 14.53
CA ARG A 217 4.74 -14.05 13.95
C ARG A 217 3.29 -14.24 13.52
N ARG A 218 3.11 -14.60 12.27
CA ARG A 218 1.79 -14.89 11.72
C ARG A 218 1.30 -16.21 12.32
N VAL A 219 0.28 -16.14 13.16
CA VAL A 219 -0.51 -17.31 13.51
C VAL A 219 -1.54 -17.47 12.39
N ARG A 220 -1.34 -18.45 11.53
CA ARG A 220 -2.27 -18.73 10.44
C ARG A 220 -3.53 -19.37 11.02
N THR A 221 -4.02 -20.40 10.61
CA THR A 221 -5.21 -21.05 11.14
C THR A 221 -4.87 -22.02 12.29
N VAL A 222 -5.86 -22.37 13.11
CA VAL A 222 -5.71 -23.38 14.16
C VAL A 222 -5.22 -24.72 13.61
N GLY A 223 -5.48 -25.04 12.34
CA GLY A 223 -5.00 -26.25 11.68
C GLY A 223 -3.52 -26.22 11.28
N GLU A 224 -2.83 -25.07 11.43
CA GLU A 224 -1.38 -24.92 11.16
C GLU A 224 -0.54 -24.90 12.46
N LEU A 225 -1.18 -24.96 13.59
CA LEU A 225 -0.58 -25.15 14.91
C LEU A 225 -0.43 -26.64 15.21
#